data_b545264b09b086ff4b87b16803e7807b
#
_entry.id   b545264b09b086ff4b87b16803e7807b
#
_cell.length_a   1.000
_cell.length_b   1.000
_cell.length_c   1.000
_cell.angle_alpha   90.00
_cell.angle_beta   90.00
_cell.angle_gamma   90.00
#
_symmetry.space_group_name_H-M   'P 1'
#
loop_
_entity.id
_entity.type
_entity.pdbx_description
1 polymer ?
#
loop_
_entity_poly.entity_id
_entity_poly.type
_entity_poly.pdbx_seq_one_letter_code
_entity_poly.pdbx_strand_id
1 'polypeptide(L)'
;MNDYLTTQIITYMGNKRKLLYKIDEIIKDIEVREGGRKLTIGDGFSGSGIVSRLFKLHAQTLFTNDISDYSETLNRCYLTNINLEEEETIKQYIKIANEHADNKTKKFNKPFVSGHWAPIGPIQKGDRVYFTEENGIRIDIYRNYIETIPEKYRPFLLASLLVESSIHNNTNGQFSAFYKNADIGQYGGKNNIDLKRITQPITLQFPVHVNTSCEIDIRKMDVNQWVRAIPEVDIMYFDPPYNKHPYSIFYFLLNIINNWKVKEEIPNTYRGQPLHWEKSMYNSSKHAEKSLEDLIQNTKSKYILLSYNSGGIVSHMNMKKILEKYGTLEIIYVPHKTYNRLKGISEYKREKPKEEIQEYFWLLQKKS
;
A
#
# COMPACT_ATOMS: atom_id res chain seq x y z
N MET A 1 -10.51 11.45 -14.28
CA MET A 1 -9.50 11.31 -13.21
C MET A 1 -8.25 10.78 -13.90
N ASN A 2 -7.09 11.38 -13.70
CA ASN A 2 -5.83 11.07 -14.38
C ASN A 2 -5.39 9.63 -14.05
N ASP A 3 -4.78 8.91 -15.00
CA ASP A 3 -4.24 7.54 -14.81
C ASP A 3 -3.29 7.45 -13.62
N TYR A 4 -2.56 8.52 -13.30
CA TYR A 4 -1.73 8.64 -12.12
C TYR A 4 -2.47 8.35 -10.79
N LEU A 5 -3.77 8.66 -10.72
CA LEU A 5 -4.61 8.43 -9.53
C LEU A 5 -5.49 7.18 -9.62
N THR A 6 -5.48 6.46 -10.76
CA THR A 6 -6.43 5.36 -10.99
C THR A 6 -5.78 4.02 -11.29
N THR A 7 -4.51 4.02 -11.72
CA THR A 7 -3.81 2.81 -12.17
C THR A 7 -2.58 2.50 -11.31
N GLN A 8 -2.01 1.31 -11.50
CA GLN A 8 -0.79 0.84 -10.84
C GLN A 8 -0.83 1.03 -9.31
N ILE A 9 -1.87 0.50 -8.71
CA ILE A 9 -2.11 0.55 -7.26
C ILE A 9 -2.19 -0.88 -6.76
N ILE A 10 -1.40 -1.21 -5.73
CA ILE A 10 -1.48 -2.53 -5.11
C ILE A 10 -2.90 -2.81 -4.61
N THR A 11 -3.29 -4.09 -4.63
CA THR A 11 -4.54 -4.52 -3.98
C THR A 11 -4.39 -4.33 -2.48
N TYR A 12 -5.04 -3.31 -1.91
CA TYR A 12 -4.79 -2.87 -0.54
C TYR A 12 -6.10 -2.72 0.25
N MET A 13 -6.11 -3.24 1.47
CA MET A 13 -7.24 -3.12 2.37
C MET A 13 -7.34 -1.67 2.89
N GLY A 14 -8.54 -1.10 2.82
CA GLY A 14 -8.74 0.30 3.23
C GLY A 14 -8.26 1.33 2.21
N ASN A 15 -7.89 0.91 0.97
CA ASN A 15 -7.47 1.82 -0.09
C ASN A 15 -8.52 2.93 -0.33
N LYS A 16 -8.08 4.17 -0.27
CA LYS A 16 -8.92 5.37 -0.39
C LYS A 16 -9.20 5.81 -1.83
N ARG A 17 -8.82 5.00 -2.85
CA ARG A 17 -9.02 5.35 -4.28
C ARG A 17 -10.42 5.86 -4.62
N LYS A 18 -11.47 5.27 -4.01
CA LYS A 18 -12.84 5.69 -4.22
C LYS A 18 -13.23 6.96 -3.48
N LEU A 19 -12.43 7.38 -2.54
CA LEU A 19 -12.67 8.55 -1.68
C LEU A 19 -11.76 9.72 -2.04
N LEU A 20 -10.88 9.57 -3.05
CA LEU A 20 -9.97 10.62 -3.48
C LEU A 20 -10.70 11.90 -3.86
N TYR A 21 -11.86 11.80 -4.53
CA TYR A 21 -12.65 12.97 -4.90
C TYR A 21 -13.07 13.78 -3.66
N LYS A 22 -13.40 13.11 -2.56
CA LYS A 22 -13.81 13.80 -1.32
C LYS A 22 -12.62 14.40 -0.58
N ILE A 23 -11.48 13.71 -0.57
CA ILE A 23 -10.23 14.25 -0.04
C ILE A 23 -9.80 15.47 -0.86
N ASP A 24 -9.89 15.40 -2.18
CA ASP A 24 -9.60 16.49 -3.11
C ASP A 24 -10.46 17.74 -2.83
N GLU A 25 -11.78 17.57 -2.63
CA GLU A 25 -12.69 18.63 -2.25
C GLU A 25 -12.28 19.30 -0.93
N ILE A 26 -11.93 18.51 0.09
CA ILE A 26 -11.51 19.02 1.40
C ILE A 26 -10.21 19.81 1.29
N ILE A 27 -9.22 19.30 0.53
CA ILE A 27 -7.94 19.99 0.32
C ILE A 27 -8.14 21.31 -0.39
N LYS A 28 -8.96 21.35 -1.45
CA LYS A 28 -9.29 22.59 -2.19
C LYS A 28 -9.98 23.62 -1.30
N ASP A 29 -10.88 23.18 -0.43
CA ASP A 29 -11.52 24.10 0.53
C ASP A 29 -10.48 24.70 1.50
N ILE A 30 -9.53 23.89 1.99
CA ILE A 30 -8.44 24.38 2.84
C ILE A 30 -7.52 25.32 2.05
N GLU A 31 -7.18 25.03 0.80
CA GLU A 31 -6.41 25.95 -0.06
C GLU A 31 -7.08 27.31 -0.15
N VAL A 32 -8.41 27.36 -0.34
CA VAL A 32 -9.17 28.60 -0.36
C VAL A 32 -9.11 29.31 1.00
N ARG A 33 -9.28 28.61 2.12
CA ARG A 33 -9.15 29.16 3.49
C ARG A 33 -7.75 29.74 3.75
N GLU A 34 -6.72 29.20 3.09
CA GLU A 34 -5.32 29.64 3.20
C GLU A 34 -4.91 30.66 2.11
N GLY A 35 -5.88 31.33 1.49
CA GLY A 35 -5.64 32.40 0.52
C GLY A 35 -5.27 31.92 -0.89
N GLY A 36 -5.59 30.68 -1.24
CA GLY A 36 -5.38 30.11 -2.59
C GLY A 36 -3.94 29.67 -2.87
N ARG A 37 -3.08 29.61 -1.85
CA ARG A 37 -1.70 29.15 -2.00
C ARG A 37 -1.60 27.62 -1.95
N LYS A 38 -0.54 27.08 -2.52
CA LYS A 38 -0.19 25.66 -2.31
C LYS A 38 0.14 25.40 -0.84
N LEU A 39 -0.26 24.21 -0.37
CA LEU A 39 -0.12 23.81 1.02
C LEU A 39 1.17 23.02 1.28
N THR A 40 1.62 23.01 2.52
CA THR A 40 2.51 21.99 3.04
C THR A 40 1.66 20.88 3.64
N ILE A 41 1.85 19.63 3.18
CA ILE A 41 0.98 18.50 3.51
C ILE A 41 1.79 17.37 4.11
N GLY A 42 1.27 16.75 5.17
CA GLY A 42 1.81 15.50 5.72
C GLY A 42 0.84 14.32 5.51
N ASP A 43 1.34 13.16 5.11
CA ASP A 43 0.60 11.88 5.03
C ASP A 43 1.27 10.86 5.95
N GLY A 44 0.67 10.62 7.12
CA GLY A 44 1.27 9.83 8.19
C GLY A 44 1.15 8.31 8.01
N PHE A 45 0.22 7.83 7.19
CA PHE A 45 -0.04 6.41 6.92
C PHE A 45 -0.26 6.19 5.42
N SER A 46 0.79 6.39 4.64
CA SER A 46 0.67 6.44 3.18
C SER A 46 0.25 5.12 2.51
N GLY A 47 0.52 3.98 3.14
CA GLY A 47 0.07 2.65 2.70
C GLY A 47 0.36 2.35 1.23
N SER A 48 -0.66 2.37 0.37
CA SER A 48 -0.50 2.16 -1.07
C SER A 48 0.05 3.38 -1.82
N GLY A 49 0.23 4.51 -1.15
CA GLY A 49 0.69 5.77 -1.73
C GLY A 49 -0.36 6.56 -2.50
N ILE A 50 -1.61 6.08 -2.61
CA ILE A 50 -2.59 6.70 -3.50
C ILE A 50 -3.06 8.08 -3.03
N VAL A 51 -3.16 8.30 -1.73
CA VAL A 51 -3.50 9.62 -1.17
C VAL A 51 -2.32 10.57 -1.30
N SER A 52 -1.09 10.09 -1.05
CA SER A 52 0.14 10.85 -1.29
C SER A 52 0.28 11.29 -2.76
N ARG A 53 -0.13 10.47 -3.75
CA ARG A 53 -0.17 10.87 -5.16
C ARG A 53 -1.14 12.04 -5.40
N LEU A 54 -2.30 12.03 -4.74
CA LEU A 54 -3.23 13.17 -4.81
C LEU A 54 -2.59 14.42 -4.19
N PHE A 55 -2.00 14.29 -3.01
CA PHE A 55 -1.38 15.42 -2.31
C PHE A 55 -0.22 16.04 -3.07
N LYS A 56 0.56 15.26 -3.81
CA LYS A 56 1.61 15.78 -4.71
C LYS A 56 1.09 16.81 -5.72
N LEU A 57 -0.17 16.72 -6.13
CA LEU A 57 -0.78 17.66 -7.09
C LEU A 57 -1.15 19.02 -6.43
N HIS A 58 -1.39 19.02 -5.12
CA HIS A 58 -1.81 20.18 -4.34
C HIS A 58 -0.69 20.85 -3.54
N ALA A 59 0.29 20.04 -3.13
CA ALA A 59 1.30 20.48 -2.19
C ALA A 59 2.41 21.31 -2.85
N GLN A 60 2.94 22.28 -2.08
CA GLN A 60 4.26 22.86 -2.28
C GLN A 60 5.34 21.89 -1.74
N THR A 61 5.13 21.36 -0.55
CA THR A 61 5.98 20.35 0.07
C THR A 61 5.10 19.24 0.64
N LEU A 62 5.45 17.99 0.36
CA LEU A 62 4.76 16.81 0.85
C LEU A 62 5.71 15.96 1.72
N PHE A 63 5.33 15.76 2.96
CA PHE A 63 5.96 14.81 3.88
C PHE A 63 5.14 13.54 3.90
N THR A 64 5.74 12.39 3.60
CA THR A 64 5.02 11.10 3.63
C THR A 64 5.73 10.09 4.50
N ASN A 65 4.97 9.28 5.21
CA ASN A 65 5.47 8.26 6.11
C ASN A 65 4.63 6.99 6.06
N ASP A 66 5.27 5.86 6.24
CA ASP A 66 4.65 4.58 6.59
C ASP A 66 5.66 3.73 7.35
N ILE A 67 5.21 2.69 8.04
CA ILE A 67 6.09 1.74 8.72
C ILE A 67 6.55 0.63 7.77
N SER A 68 5.87 0.40 6.66
CA SER A 68 6.08 -0.73 5.74
C SER A 68 7.10 -0.42 4.66
N ASP A 69 8.06 -1.34 4.43
CA ASP A 69 9.11 -1.18 3.41
C ASP A 69 8.54 -1.05 1.98
N TYR A 70 7.53 -1.85 1.63
CA TYR A 70 6.89 -1.75 0.31
C TYR A 70 6.20 -0.39 0.09
N SER A 71 5.67 0.23 1.14
CA SER A 71 5.05 1.55 1.06
C SER A 71 6.09 2.63 0.75
N GLU A 72 7.25 2.60 1.41
CA GLU A 72 8.38 3.48 1.10
C GLU A 72 8.79 3.35 -0.38
N THR A 73 8.92 2.11 -0.88
CA THR A 73 9.26 1.85 -2.29
C THR A 73 8.22 2.42 -3.26
N LEU A 74 6.92 2.22 -2.98
CA LEU A 74 5.84 2.78 -3.79
C LEU A 74 5.90 4.31 -3.82
N ASN A 75 6.10 4.95 -2.67
CA ASN A 75 6.22 6.40 -2.58
C ASN A 75 7.46 6.92 -3.33
N ARG A 76 8.63 6.27 -3.17
CA ARG A 76 9.84 6.62 -3.92
C ARG A 76 9.64 6.51 -5.44
N CYS A 77 8.90 5.53 -5.90
CA CYS A 77 8.59 5.38 -7.33
C CYS A 77 7.63 6.48 -7.82
N TYR A 78 6.47 6.59 -7.20
CA TYR A 78 5.37 7.38 -7.77
C TYR A 78 5.41 8.86 -7.39
N LEU A 79 6.12 9.24 -6.34
CA LEU A 79 6.24 10.65 -5.94
C LEU A 79 7.49 11.34 -6.50
N THR A 80 8.52 10.60 -6.89
CA THR A 80 9.73 11.19 -7.46
C THR A 80 9.44 11.84 -8.81
N ASN A 81 9.98 13.04 -9.02
CA ASN A 81 10.04 13.66 -10.34
C ASN A 81 11.19 13.05 -11.13
N ILE A 82 10.97 12.75 -12.40
CA ILE A 82 11.99 12.19 -13.30
C ILE A 82 12.10 13.07 -14.55
N ASN A 83 13.32 13.23 -15.07
CA ASN A 83 13.56 13.90 -16.32
C ASN A 83 13.49 12.91 -17.50
N LEU A 84 13.56 13.41 -18.74
CA LEU A 84 13.46 12.59 -19.95
C LEU A 84 14.56 11.51 -20.06
N GLU A 85 15.79 11.82 -19.65
CA GLU A 85 16.91 10.88 -19.67
C GLU A 85 16.69 9.73 -18.66
N GLU A 86 16.23 10.07 -17.47
CA GLU A 86 15.87 9.08 -16.44
C GLU A 86 14.69 8.21 -16.90
N GLU A 87 13.69 8.81 -17.53
CA GLU A 87 12.54 8.10 -18.08
C GLU A 87 12.98 7.04 -19.12
N GLU A 88 13.81 7.42 -20.10
CA GLU A 88 14.33 6.48 -21.09
C GLU A 88 15.22 5.40 -20.46
N THR A 89 16.02 5.76 -19.47
CA THR A 89 16.85 4.80 -18.73
C THR A 89 15.99 3.77 -17.99
N ILE A 90 14.92 4.20 -17.31
CA ILE A 90 13.99 3.31 -16.61
C ILE A 90 13.28 2.39 -17.61
N LYS A 91 12.80 2.92 -18.75
CA LYS A 91 12.18 2.12 -19.81
C LYS A 91 13.12 1.04 -20.33
N GLN A 92 14.40 1.39 -20.52
CA GLN A 92 15.41 0.43 -20.96
C GLN A 92 15.63 -0.68 -19.93
N TYR A 93 15.75 -0.35 -18.63
CA TYR A 93 15.88 -1.38 -17.58
C TYR A 93 14.65 -2.28 -17.52
N ILE A 94 13.44 -1.74 -17.63
CA ILE A 94 12.19 -2.53 -17.67
C ILE A 94 12.18 -3.46 -18.87
N LYS A 95 12.56 -2.98 -20.05
CA LYS A 95 12.64 -3.79 -21.27
C LYS A 95 13.59 -4.98 -21.07
N ILE A 96 14.81 -4.72 -20.61
CA ILE A 96 15.81 -5.77 -20.38
C ILE A 96 15.30 -6.77 -19.31
N ALA A 97 14.69 -6.29 -18.23
CA ALA A 97 14.12 -7.14 -17.19
C ALA A 97 13.06 -8.08 -17.76
N ASN A 98 12.15 -7.56 -18.59
CA ASN A 98 11.09 -8.36 -19.22
C ASN A 98 11.67 -9.38 -20.22
N GLU A 99 12.67 -9.00 -21.02
CA GLU A 99 13.38 -9.91 -21.92
C GLU A 99 14.06 -11.07 -21.13
N HIS A 100 14.67 -10.77 -19.98
CA HIS A 100 15.24 -11.80 -19.12
C HIS A 100 14.17 -12.76 -18.59
N ALA A 101 13.01 -12.24 -18.20
CA ALA A 101 11.90 -13.05 -17.69
C ALA A 101 11.25 -13.92 -18.79
N ASP A 102 11.14 -13.41 -20.01
CA ASP A 102 10.55 -14.13 -21.14
C ASP A 102 11.48 -15.24 -21.66
N ASN A 103 12.77 -15.01 -21.68
CA ASN A 103 13.76 -15.96 -22.20
C ASN A 103 13.99 -17.18 -21.30
N LYS A 104 13.52 -17.18 -20.03
CA LYS A 104 13.57 -18.29 -19.05
C LYS A 104 14.91 -19.09 -18.99
N THR A 105 15.94 -18.62 -19.69
CA THR A 105 17.19 -19.39 -19.95
C THR A 105 18.16 -19.35 -18.78
N LYS A 106 17.94 -18.51 -17.78
CA LYS A 106 18.78 -18.47 -16.59
C LYS A 106 18.21 -19.43 -15.56
N LYS A 107 18.76 -20.63 -15.48
CA LYS A 107 18.59 -21.51 -14.32
C LYS A 107 19.11 -20.76 -13.10
N PHE A 108 18.20 -20.40 -12.17
CA PHE A 108 18.63 -19.86 -10.89
C PHE A 108 19.20 -20.98 -10.04
N ASN A 109 20.43 -20.79 -9.57
CA ASN A 109 21.05 -21.72 -8.63
C ASN A 109 20.37 -21.71 -7.25
N LYS A 110 19.55 -20.71 -6.96
CA LYS A 110 18.82 -20.54 -5.68
C LYS A 110 17.46 -19.89 -5.93
N PRO A 111 16.42 -20.70 -6.19
CA PRO A 111 15.05 -20.19 -6.26
C PRO A 111 14.62 -19.68 -4.86
N PHE A 112 14.04 -18.48 -4.79
CA PHE A 112 13.58 -17.90 -3.54
C PHE A 112 12.06 -17.84 -3.48
N VAL A 113 11.42 -16.98 -4.26
CA VAL A 113 9.94 -16.94 -4.31
C VAL A 113 9.41 -18.20 -5.00
N SER A 114 10.02 -18.62 -6.10
CA SER A 114 9.66 -19.84 -6.81
C SER A 114 9.88 -21.11 -5.97
N GLY A 115 10.85 -21.10 -5.05
CA GLY A 115 11.13 -22.24 -4.19
C GLY A 115 10.31 -22.32 -2.90
N HIS A 116 9.66 -21.21 -2.49
CA HIS A 116 8.99 -21.16 -1.17
C HIS A 116 7.51 -20.77 -1.24
N TRP A 117 7.04 -20.10 -2.29
CA TRP A 117 5.66 -19.61 -2.41
C TRP A 117 5.00 -19.90 -3.76
N ALA A 118 5.63 -20.76 -4.55
CA ALA A 118 5.05 -21.34 -5.76
C ALA A 118 5.31 -22.86 -5.75
N PRO A 119 4.40 -23.70 -6.31
CA PRO A 119 4.64 -25.12 -6.46
C PRO A 119 5.66 -25.37 -7.58
N ILE A 120 6.43 -26.42 -7.47
CA ILE A 120 7.31 -26.93 -8.53
C ILE A 120 6.60 -28.12 -9.17
N GLY A 121 6.15 -27.96 -10.43
CA GLY A 121 5.35 -28.97 -11.12
C GLY A 121 3.92 -29.11 -10.56
N PRO A 122 3.35 -30.34 -10.51
CA PRO A 122 2.00 -30.56 -9.99
C PRO A 122 1.88 -30.19 -8.50
N ILE A 123 0.84 -29.46 -8.15
CA ILE A 123 0.59 -29.03 -6.77
C ILE A 123 0.46 -30.24 -5.85
N GLN A 124 1.22 -30.23 -4.76
CA GLN A 124 1.21 -31.26 -3.72
C GLN A 124 0.64 -30.70 -2.40
N LYS A 125 0.23 -31.63 -1.51
CA LYS A 125 -0.14 -31.24 -0.14
C LYS A 125 1.08 -30.65 0.58
N GLY A 126 0.91 -29.46 1.13
CA GLY A 126 1.97 -28.72 1.81
C GLY A 126 2.60 -27.60 0.98
N ASP A 127 2.36 -27.56 -0.33
CA ASP A 127 2.81 -26.47 -1.19
C ASP A 127 2.17 -25.15 -0.80
N ARG A 128 2.96 -24.07 -0.84
CA ARG A 128 2.49 -22.70 -0.67
C ARG A 128 2.16 -22.10 -2.04
N VAL A 129 0.91 -22.17 -2.44
CA VAL A 129 0.44 -21.84 -3.79
C VAL A 129 0.03 -20.35 -3.87
N TYR A 130 0.95 -19.45 -3.57
CA TYR A 130 0.71 -17.99 -3.69
C TYR A 130 0.87 -17.50 -5.12
N PHE A 131 1.79 -18.10 -5.88
CA PHE A 131 2.01 -17.79 -7.28
C PHE A 131 1.98 -19.09 -8.10
N THR A 132 1.81 -18.96 -9.42
CA THR A 132 2.15 -20.06 -10.34
C THR A 132 3.66 -20.26 -10.33
N GLU A 133 4.12 -21.47 -10.70
CA GLU A 133 5.56 -21.75 -10.88
C GLU A 133 6.20 -20.67 -11.79
N GLU A 134 5.55 -20.37 -12.93
CA GLU A 134 6.02 -19.35 -13.86
C GLU A 134 6.18 -17.98 -13.19
N ASN A 135 5.16 -17.51 -12.47
CA ASN A 135 5.22 -16.20 -11.83
C ASN A 135 6.22 -16.16 -10.67
N GLY A 136 6.38 -17.27 -9.93
CA GLY A 136 7.44 -17.40 -8.94
C GLY A 136 8.84 -17.23 -9.55
N ILE A 137 9.10 -17.90 -10.68
CA ILE A 137 10.35 -17.81 -11.44
C ILE A 137 10.55 -16.38 -11.98
N ARG A 138 9.52 -15.75 -12.54
CA ARG A 138 9.60 -14.37 -13.05
C ARG A 138 9.95 -13.38 -11.94
N ILE A 139 9.35 -13.52 -10.75
CA ILE A 139 9.69 -12.68 -9.58
C ILE A 139 11.17 -12.84 -9.22
N ASP A 140 11.69 -14.08 -9.16
CA ASP A 140 13.09 -14.33 -8.86
C ASP A 140 14.02 -13.69 -9.92
N ILE A 141 13.66 -13.78 -11.21
CA ILE A 141 14.41 -13.14 -12.31
C ILE A 141 14.45 -11.62 -12.11
N TYR A 142 13.29 -11.00 -11.93
CA TYR A 142 13.19 -9.56 -11.76
C TYR A 142 13.99 -9.08 -10.55
N ARG A 143 13.84 -9.74 -9.41
CA ARG A 143 14.54 -9.33 -8.19
C ARG A 143 16.06 -9.43 -8.32
N ASN A 144 16.56 -10.54 -8.88
CA ASN A 144 18.00 -10.68 -9.12
C ASN A 144 18.52 -9.61 -10.09
N TYR A 145 17.76 -9.25 -11.13
CA TYR A 145 18.15 -8.17 -12.04
C TYR A 145 18.13 -6.80 -11.37
N ILE A 146 17.09 -6.49 -10.58
CA ILE A 146 16.96 -5.22 -9.87
C ILE A 146 18.16 -4.98 -8.93
N GLU A 147 18.74 -6.02 -8.33
CA GLU A 147 19.94 -5.86 -7.49
C GLU A 147 21.20 -5.44 -8.30
N THR A 148 21.19 -5.63 -9.61
CA THR A 148 22.34 -5.26 -10.47
C THR A 148 22.31 -3.84 -11.01
N ILE A 149 21.14 -3.18 -10.99
CA ILE A 149 21.01 -1.81 -11.51
C ILE A 149 21.32 -0.77 -10.42
N PRO A 150 21.65 0.50 -10.82
CA PRO A 150 21.91 1.57 -9.85
C PRO A 150 20.74 1.79 -8.90
N GLU A 151 21.05 2.03 -7.63
CA GLU A 151 20.06 2.10 -6.53
C GLU A 151 18.96 3.11 -6.80
N LYS A 152 19.26 4.27 -7.38
CA LYS A 152 18.28 5.32 -7.69
C LYS A 152 17.17 4.87 -8.64
N TYR A 153 17.38 3.83 -9.46
CA TYR A 153 16.39 3.32 -10.40
C TYR A 153 15.61 2.11 -9.88
N ARG A 154 16.10 1.46 -8.82
CA ARG A 154 15.46 0.26 -8.25
C ARG A 154 14.00 0.47 -7.86
N PRO A 155 13.60 1.59 -7.22
CA PRO A 155 12.21 1.80 -6.82
C PRO A 155 11.21 1.73 -7.98
N PHE A 156 11.60 2.15 -9.19
CA PHE A 156 10.70 2.17 -10.35
C PHE A 156 10.37 0.77 -10.85
N LEU A 157 11.35 -0.13 -10.92
CA LEU A 157 11.12 -1.52 -11.31
C LEU A 157 10.46 -2.30 -10.18
N LEU A 158 10.91 -2.06 -8.95
CA LEU A 158 10.41 -2.77 -7.78
C LEU A 158 8.94 -2.43 -7.49
N ALA A 159 8.54 -1.16 -7.60
CA ALA A 159 7.14 -0.78 -7.45
C ALA A 159 6.24 -1.45 -8.49
N SER A 160 6.68 -1.51 -9.77
CA SER A 160 5.97 -2.25 -10.80
C SER A 160 5.84 -3.73 -10.45
N LEU A 161 6.92 -4.37 -9.99
CA LEU A 161 6.90 -5.76 -9.55
C LEU A 161 5.93 -5.99 -8.38
N LEU A 162 5.91 -5.11 -7.39
CA LEU A 162 5.00 -5.19 -6.24
C LEU A 162 3.53 -5.06 -6.67
N VAL A 163 3.23 -4.14 -7.60
CA VAL A 163 1.89 -3.98 -8.16
C VAL A 163 1.46 -5.25 -8.87
N GLU A 164 2.25 -5.75 -9.82
CA GLU A 164 1.95 -6.95 -10.59
C GLU A 164 1.85 -8.20 -9.68
N SER A 165 2.74 -8.33 -8.70
CA SER A 165 2.67 -9.41 -7.70
C SER A 165 1.39 -9.32 -6.84
N SER A 166 0.90 -8.12 -6.57
CA SER A 166 -0.37 -7.91 -5.84
C SER A 166 -1.60 -8.24 -6.69
N ILE A 167 -1.47 -8.25 -8.02
CA ILE A 167 -2.54 -8.56 -8.96
C ILE A 167 -2.52 -10.05 -9.30
N HIS A 168 -1.38 -10.59 -9.70
CA HIS A 168 -1.24 -11.95 -10.27
C HIS A 168 -0.93 -13.03 -9.23
N ASN A 169 -1.39 -12.85 -7.99
CA ASN A 169 -1.26 -13.86 -6.94
C ASN A 169 -2.55 -14.68 -6.76
N ASN A 170 -2.40 -15.87 -6.18
CA ASN A 170 -3.49 -16.82 -5.92
C ASN A 170 -4.18 -16.56 -4.57
N THR A 171 -4.63 -15.32 -4.36
CA THR A 171 -5.34 -14.91 -3.14
C THR A 171 -6.55 -14.02 -3.47
N ASN A 172 -7.33 -13.70 -2.47
CA ASN A 172 -8.42 -12.74 -2.57
C ASN A 172 -7.98 -11.27 -2.40
N GLY A 173 -6.71 -10.95 -2.72
CA GLY A 173 -6.10 -9.63 -2.57
C GLY A 173 -5.40 -9.38 -1.24
N GLN A 174 -5.15 -10.44 -0.46
CA GLN A 174 -4.34 -10.43 0.76
C GLN A 174 -3.54 -11.72 0.86
N PHE A 175 -2.29 -11.65 1.28
CA PHE A 175 -1.41 -12.81 1.42
C PHE A 175 -1.64 -13.60 2.73
N SER A 176 -2.66 -13.28 3.50
CA SER A 176 -3.01 -14.03 4.70
C SER A 176 -3.44 -15.48 4.43
N ALA A 177 -3.89 -15.79 3.21
CA ALA A 177 -4.17 -17.14 2.75
C ALA A 177 -4.18 -17.19 1.23
N PHE A 178 -3.74 -18.31 0.65
CA PHE A 178 -3.93 -18.63 -0.77
C PHE A 178 -5.16 -19.50 -0.96
N TYR A 179 -5.66 -19.59 -2.19
CA TYR A 179 -6.81 -20.43 -2.53
C TYR A 179 -6.45 -21.91 -2.41
N LYS A 180 -7.38 -22.70 -1.89
CA LYS A 180 -7.24 -24.13 -1.69
C LYS A 180 -8.60 -24.84 -1.80
N ASN A 181 -8.53 -26.13 -2.12
CA ASN A 181 -9.62 -27.08 -2.01
C ASN A 181 -9.24 -28.09 -0.91
N ALA A 182 -10.02 -28.15 0.17
CA ALA A 182 -9.65 -28.84 1.40
C ALA A 182 -8.22 -28.44 1.87
N ASP A 183 -7.28 -29.38 1.89
CA ASP A 183 -5.91 -29.18 2.38
C ASP A 183 -4.88 -28.88 1.27
N ILE A 184 -5.30 -28.94 0.00
CA ILE A 184 -4.40 -28.79 -1.15
C ILE A 184 -4.62 -27.41 -1.78
N GLY A 185 -3.54 -26.71 -2.12
CA GLY A 185 -3.59 -25.47 -2.86
C GLY A 185 -4.25 -25.67 -4.23
N GLN A 186 -5.01 -24.67 -4.67
CA GLN A 186 -5.68 -24.69 -5.96
C GLN A 186 -5.65 -23.31 -6.57
N TYR A 187 -5.39 -23.19 -7.87
CA TYR A 187 -5.51 -21.93 -8.56
C TYR A 187 -6.97 -21.56 -8.85
N GLY A 188 -7.29 -20.27 -8.86
CA GLY A 188 -8.52 -19.72 -9.40
C GLY A 188 -9.62 -19.40 -8.40
N GLY A 189 -9.50 -19.83 -7.14
CA GLY A 189 -10.56 -19.61 -6.14
C GLY A 189 -11.85 -20.39 -6.44
N LYS A 190 -12.98 -19.93 -5.89
CA LYS A 190 -14.30 -20.57 -6.08
C LYS A 190 -14.67 -20.52 -7.58
N ASN A 191 -14.98 -21.66 -8.16
CA ASN A 191 -15.36 -21.81 -9.57
C ASN A 191 -14.33 -21.28 -10.58
N ASN A 192 -13.05 -21.24 -10.21
CA ASN A 192 -11.94 -20.77 -11.07
C ASN A 192 -12.10 -19.32 -11.59
N ILE A 193 -12.91 -18.49 -10.93
CA ILE A 193 -13.19 -17.10 -11.36
C ILE A 193 -11.91 -16.28 -11.52
N ASP A 194 -10.91 -16.53 -10.67
CA ASP A 194 -9.65 -15.79 -10.67
C ASP A 194 -8.54 -16.44 -11.52
N LEU A 195 -8.81 -17.59 -12.17
CA LEU A 195 -7.77 -18.37 -12.85
C LEU A 195 -7.04 -17.55 -13.92
N LYS A 196 -7.76 -16.82 -14.78
CA LYS A 196 -7.17 -15.96 -15.82
C LYS A 196 -6.22 -14.92 -15.24
N ARG A 197 -6.63 -14.25 -14.16
CA ARG A 197 -5.81 -13.26 -13.46
C ARG A 197 -4.54 -13.88 -12.88
N ILE A 198 -4.66 -15.04 -12.24
CA ILE A 198 -3.57 -15.72 -11.51
C ILE A 198 -2.54 -16.28 -12.48
N THR A 199 -2.97 -16.84 -13.62
CA THR A 199 -2.09 -17.50 -14.60
C THR A 199 -1.48 -16.53 -15.61
N GLN A 200 -1.90 -15.27 -15.63
CA GLN A 200 -1.29 -14.27 -16.49
C GLN A 200 0.15 -13.99 -16.02
N PRO A 201 1.14 -13.97 -16.94
CA PRO A 201 2.53 -13.74 -16.56
C PRO A 201 2.73 -12.32 -16.00
N ILE A 202 3.46 -12.22 -14.91
CA ILE A 202 3.93 -10.94 -14.36
C ILE A 202 4.86 -10.29 -15.38
N THR A 203 4.55 -9.04 -15.77
CA THR A 203 5.35 -8.25 -16.71
C THR A 203 5.49 -6.84 -16.17
N LEU A 204 6.73 -6.35 -16.02
CA LEU A 204 6.96 -5.01 -15.49
C LEU A 204 6.45 -3.95 -16.45
N GLN A 205 5.75 -2.96 -15.87
CA GLN A 205 5.21 -1.81 -16.59
C GLN A 205 5.98 -0.55 -16.23
N PHE A 206 6.11 0.38 -17.18
CA PHE A 206 6.64 1.70 -16.86
C PHE A 206 5.69 2.41 -15.90
N PRO A 207 6.19 2.96 -14.77
CA PRO A 207 5.33 3.59 -13.78
C PRO A 207 4.65 4.86 -14.33
N VAL A 208 3.34 4.97 -14.10
CA VAL A 208 2.65 6.24 -14.34
C VAL A 208 3.17 7.30 -13.38
N HIS A 209 3.59 8.45 -13.89
CA HIS A 209 4.11 9.53 -13.07
C HIS A 209 3.57 10.90 -13.53
N VAL A 210 3.70 11.86 -12.66
CA VAL A 210 3.40 13.27 -12.95
C VAL A 210 4.50 14.10 -12.28
N ASN A 211 5.21 14.89 -13.08
CA ASN A 211 6.18 15.86 -12.57
C ASN A 211 5.45 17.10 -12.07
N THR A 212 5.80 17.56 -10.91
CA THR A 212 5.27 18.78 -10.28
C THR A 212 6.42 19.56 -9.64
N SER A 213 6.14 20.79 -9.19
CA SER A 213 7.07 21.57 -8.38
C SER A 213 7.08 21.17 -6.89
N CYS A 214 6.34 20.14 -6.51
CA CYS A 214 6.25 19.70 -5.12
C CYS A 214 7.58 19.11 -4.63
N GLU A 215 8.08 19.61 -3.52
CA GLU A 215 9.19 18.99 -2.79
C GLU A 215 8.69 17.79 -1.98
N ILE A 216 9.43 16.68 -1.99
CA ILE A 216 8.98 15.41 -1.39
C ILE A 216 9.98 14.93 -0.35
N ASP A 217 9.51 14.71 0.88
CA ASP A 217 10.24 14.01 1.95
C ASP A 217 9.53 12.67 2.23
N ILE A 218 10.21 11.56 2.01
CA ILE A 218 9.68 10.20 2.22
C ILE A 218 10.42 9.56 3.38
N ARG A 219 9.67 9.15 4.41
CA ARG A 219 10.25 8.49 5.59
C ARG A 219 9.56 7.17 5.88
N LYS A 220 10.29 6.31 6.59
CA LYS A 220 9.79 5.04 7.11
C LYS A 220 10.07 4.96 8.59
N MET A 221 9.07 5.24 9.41
CA MET A 221 9.20 5.19 10.87
C MET A 221 7.83 5.10 11.55
N ASP A 222 7.83 4.89 12.86
CA ASP A 222 6.61 5.01 13.67
C ASP A 222 6.02 6.42 13.54
N VAL A 223 4.71 6.51 13.31
CA VAL A 223 4.04 7.78 13.01
C VAL A 223 4.08 8.77 14.18
N ASN A 224 3.99 8.28 15.43
CA ASN A 224 4.06 9.14 16.62
C ASN A 224 5.45 9.73 16.81
N GLN A 225 6.50 9.05 16.37
CA GLN A 225 7.85 9.59 16.31
C GLN A 225 8.01 10.55 15.13
N TRP A 226 7.45 10.18 13.97
CA TRP A 226 7.53 10.96 12.74
C TRP A 226 6.94 12.36 12.88
N VAL A 227 5.74 12.53 13.46
CA VAL A 227 5.11 13.84 13.62
C VAL A 227 5.91 14.79 14.51
N ARG A 228 6.79 14.26 15.37
CA ARG A 228 7.71 15.07 16.17
C ARG A 228 8.97 15.48 15.41
N ALA A 229 9.33 14.71 14.38
CA ALA A 229 10.58 14.85 13.64
C ALA A 229 10.44 15.72 12.37
N ILE A 230 9.23 16.01 11.93
CA ILE A 230 8.97 16.90 10.77
C ILE A 230 8.67 18.34 11.22
N PRO A 231 8.88 19.31 10.33
CA PRO A 231 8.46 20.69 10.58
C PRO A 231 6.93 20.81 10.68
N GLU A 232 6.44 21.97 11.03
CA GLU A 232 5.02 22.30 10.98
C GLU A 232 4.52 22.29 9.54
N VAL A 233 3.30 21.77 9.33
CA VAL A 233 2.63 21.71 8.03
C VAL A 233 1.26 22.37 8.09
N ASP A 234 0.69 22.75 6.95
CA ASP A 234 -0.66 23.33 6.92
C ASP A 234 -1.71 22.29 7.28
N ILE A 235 -1.61 21.10 6.68
CA ILE A 235 -2.53 20.01 6.92
C ILE A 235 -1.78 18.68 7.09
N MET A 236 -2.23 17.91 8.07
CA MET A 236 -1.78 16.53 8.30
C MET A 236 -2.93 15.56 8.02
N TYR A 237 -2.67 14.56 7.17
CA TYR A 237 -3.61 13.47 6.89
C TYR A 237 -3.22 12.20 7.65
N PHE A 238 -4.22 11.56 8.27
CA PHE A 238 -4.05 10.28 8.95
C PHE A 238 -5.12 9.27 8.53
N ASP A 239 -4.71 8.06 8.21
CA ASP A 239 -5.55 6.88 7.97
C ASP A 239 -4.98 5.69 8.76
N PRO A 240 -5.02 5.74 10.11
CA PRO A 240 -4.41 4.72 10.95
C PRO A 240 -5.09 3.37 10.78
N PRO A 241 -4.40 2.24 11.05
CA PRO A 241 -5.04 0.94 11.15
C PRO A 241 -6.21 0.96 12.14
N TYR A 242 -7.37 0.47 11.72
CA TYR A 242 -8.59 0.47 12.53
C TYR A 242 -9.06 -0.92 12.95
N ASN A 243 -8.30 -1.97 12.66
CA ASN A 243 -8.61 -3.34 13.08
C ASN A 243 -7.44 -4.02 13.81
N LYS A 244 -7.72 -5.14 14.49
CA LYS A 244 -6.74 -5.86 15.33
C LYS A 244 -5.66 -6.59 14.53
N HIS A 245 -5.83 -6.78 13.23
CA HIS A 245 -4.91 -7.53 12.40
C HIS A 245 -3.91 -6.59 11.73
N PRO A 246 -2.61 -6.73 12.00
CA PRO A 246 -1.59 -5.88 11.42
C PRO A 246 -1.45 -6.11 9.91
N TYR A 247 -1.16 -5.04 9.18
CA TYR A 247 -0.93 -5.07 7.74
C TYR A 247 0.27 -5.94 7.36
N SER A 248 1.25 -6.06 8.24
CA SER A 248 2.41 -6.94 8.07
C SER A 248 2.04 -8.42 7.86
N ILE A 249 0.90 -8.89 8.41
CA ILE A 249 0.39 -10.24 8.14
C ILE A 249 -0.25 -10.33 6.75
N PHE A 250 -0.99 -9.30 6.35
CA PHE A 250 -1.73 -9.32 5.10
C PHE A 250 -0.84 -9.12 3.87
N TYR A 251 0.29 -8.43 4.06
CA TYR A 251 1.19 -8.03 2.96
C TYR A 251 2.64 -8.50 3.18
N PHE A 252 2.85 -9.53 4.03
CA PHE A 252 4.18 -10.05 4.34
C PHE A 252 4.97 -10.43 3.09
N LEU A 253 4.31 -11.01 2.08
CA LEU A 253 4.99 -11.46 0.88
C LEU A 253 5.42 -10.29 -0.02
N LEU A 254 4.71 -9.17 0.01
CA LEU A 254 5.18 -7.93 -0.63
C LEU A 254 6.45 -7.41 0.05
N ASN A 255 6.53 -7.43 1.39
CA ASN A 255 7.76 -7.08 2.10
C ASN A 255 8.91 -8.06 1.79
N ILE A 256 8.64 -9.35 1.66
CA ILE A 256 9.66 -10.35 1.29
C ILE A 256 10.19 -10.06 -0.12
N ILE A 257 9.30 -9.82 -1.09
CA ILE A 257 9.69 -9.45 -2.46
C ILE A 257 10.45 -8.12 -2.45
N ASN A 258 10.02 -7.15 -1.65
CA ASN A 258 10.64 -5.84 -1.54
C ASN A 258 12.06 -5.93 -0.98
N ASN A 259 12.23 -6.60 0.16
CA ASN A 259 13.49 -6.58 0.93
C ASN A 259 14.53 -7.58 0.42
N TRP A 260 14.09 -8.62 -0.29
CA TRP A 260 14.92 -9.62 -0.97
C TRP A 260 16.00 -10.26 -0.11
N LYS A 261 15.64 -10.64 1.12
CA LYS A 261 16.57 -11.24 2.08
C LYS A 261 16.73 -12.75 1.86
N VAL A 262 17.28 -13.13 0.72
CA VAL A 262 17.39 -14.54 0.26
C VAL A 262 18.27 -15.45 1.15
N LYS A 263 19.04 -14.88 2.06
CA LYS A 263 19.88 -15.63 3.01
C LYS A 263 19.17 -15.93 4.32
N GLU A 264 18.04 -15.29 4.59
CA GLU A 264 17.24 -15.54 5.78
C GLU A 264 16.46 -16.85 5.61
N GLU A 265 16.40 -17.65 6.67
CA GLU A 265 15.65 -18.90 6.69
C GLU A 265 14.14 -18.61 6.69
N ILE A 266 13.43 -19.26 5.78
CA ILE A 266 11.96 -19.13 5.71
C ILE A 266 11.34 -20.06 6.76
N PRO A 267 10.53 -19.51 7.69
CA PRO A 267 9.90 -20.28 8.73
C PRO A 267 9.06 -21.43 8.17
N ASN A 268 9.19 -22.63 8.76
CA ASN A 268 8.39 -23.79 8.38
C ASN A 268 6.95 -23.69 8.91
N THR A 269 6.25 -22.61 8.50
CA THR A 269 4.83 -22.42 8.74
C THR A 269 4.05 -22.68 7.47
N TYR A 270 2.76 -22.93 7.59
CA TYR A 270 1.87 -23.15 6.44
C TYR A 270 1.96 -22.04 5.37
N ARG A 271 2.25 -20.81 5.75
CA ARG A 271 2.33 -19.64 4.86
C ARG A 271 3.75 -19.20 4.56
N GLY A 272 4.77 -19.71 5.27
CA GLY A 272 6.13 -19.20 5.16
C GLY A 272 6.27 -17.74 5.61
N GLN A 273 5.34 -17.27 6.42
CA GLN A 273 5.34 -15.90 6.95
C GLN A 273 6.33 -15.77 8.11
N PRO A 274 6.91 -14.59 8.34
CA PRO A 274 7.74 -14.35 9.52
C PRO A 274 7.02 -14.73 10.81
N LEU A 275 7.76 -15.25 11.81
CA LEU A 275 7.21 -15.60 13.14
C LEU A 275 6.94 -14.35 13.97
N HIS A 276 7.74 -13.30 13.75
CA HIS A 276 7.62 -12.01 14.42
C HIS A 276 7.29 -10.95 13.39
N TRP A 277 6.24 -10.19 13.62
CA TRP A 277 5.83 -9.06 12.80
C TRP A 277 5.66 -7.81 13.63
N GLU A 278 5.96 -6.71 13.01
CA GLU A 278 5.70 -5.40 13.58
C GLU A 278 4.18 -5.21 13.76
N LYS A 279 3.80 -4.83 14.98
CA LYS A 279 2.42 -4.48 15.32
C LYS A 279 2.37 -2.99 15.59
N SER A 280 1.55 -2.28 14.86
CA SER A 280 1.23 -0.91 15.20
C SER A 280 0.44 -0.86 16.51
N MET A 281 0.69 0.13 17.36
CA MET A 281 -0.10 0.38 18.58
C MET A 281 -1.58 0.64 18.23
N TYR A 282 -1.88 1.09 17.02
CA TYR A 282 -3.24 1.27 16.50
C TYR A 282 -3.99 -0.05 16.27
N ASN A 283 -3.32 -1.19 16.18
CA ASN A 283 -3.95 -2.52 16.12
C ASN A 283 -4.34 -3.07 17.51
N SER A 284 -3.99 -2.38 18.58
CA SER A 284 -4.25 -2.82 19.95
C SER A 284 -5.42 -2.06 20.56
N SER A 285 -6.51 -2.76 20.91
CA SER A 285 -7.65 -2.14 21.63
C SER A 285 -7.26 -1.50 22.97
N LYS A 286 -6.14 -1.92 23.58
CA LYS A 286 -5.64 -1.34 24.81
C LYS A 286 -4.87 -0.02 24.61
N HIS A 287 -4.25 0.14 23.42
CA HIS A 287 -3.30 1.24 23.19
C HIS A 287 -3.75 2.23 22.11
N ALA A 288 -4.68 1.85 21.22
CA ALA A 288 -5.05 2.65 20.06
C ALA A 288 -5.53 4.06 20.43
N GLU A 289 -6.40 4.20 21.41
CA GLU A 289 -6.92 5.51 21.83
C GLU A 289 -5.81 6.41 22.38
N LYS A 290 -4.95 5.88 23.26
CA LYS A 290 -3.83 6.64 23.82
C LYS A 290 -2.83 7.04 22.73
N SER A 291 -2.51 6.14 21.81
CA SER A 291 -1.60 6.42 20.70
C SER A 291 -2.17 7.47 19.75
N LEU A 292 -3.48 7.43 19.51
CA LEU A 292 -4.16 8.42 18.69
C LEU A 292 -4.15 9.80 19.36
N GLU A 293 -4.47 9.86 20.64
CA GLU A 293 -4.45 11.12 21.41
C GLU A 293 -3.05 11.74 21.42
N ASP A 294 -2.01 10.93 21.64
CA ASP A 294 -0.61 11.35 21.58
C ASP A 294 -0.23 11.86 20.18
N LEU A 295 -0.70 11.18 19.11
CA LEU A 295 -0.51 11.60 17.73
C LEU A 295 -1.11 13.00 17.50
N ILE A 296 -2.39 13.18 17.82
CA ILE A 296 -3.10 14.45 17.59
C ILE A 296 -2.47 15.58 18.39
N GLN A 297 -2.13 15.32 19.65
CA GLN A 297 -1.50 16.29 20.54
C GLN A 297 -0.17 16.81 19.97
N ASN A 298 0.69 15.92 19.49
CA ASN A 298 2.05 16.23 19.06
C ASN A 298 2.17 16.59 17.56
N THR A 299 1.10 16.48 16.81
CA THR A 299 1.08 16.91 15.40
C THR A 299 1.16 18.43 15.32
N LYS A 300 2.17 18.94 14.63
CA LYS A 300 2.38 20.37 14.35
C LYS A 300 1.71 20.70 13.03
N SER A 301 0.43 21.04 13.06
CA SER A 301 -0.30 21.47 11.85
C SER A 301 -1.50 22.32 12.22
N LYS A 302 -1.92 23.21 11.30
CA LYS A 302 -3.13 24.00 11.46
C LYS A 302 -4.38 23.14 11.32
N TYR A 303 -4.37 22.19 10.38
CA TYR A 303 -5.47 21.26 10.14
C TYR A 303 -5.00 19.80 10.29
N ILE A 304 -5.89 18.95 10.81
CA ILE A 304 -5.73 17.49 10.78
C ILE A 304 -6.96 16.90 10.09
N LEU A 305 -6.74 16.16 9.01
CA LEU A 305 -7.76 15.35 8.34
C LEU A 305 -7.55 13.88 8.70
N LEU A 306 -8.42 13.33 9.54
CA LEU A 306 -8.37 11.94 9.95
C LEU A 306 -9.46 11.15 9.22
N SER A 307 -9.08 10.06 8.53
CA SER A 307 -10.00 9.09 7.96
C SER A 307 -10.17 7.92 8.92
N TYR A 308 -11.42 7.56 9.23
CA TYR A 308 -11.71 6.43 10.11
C TYR A 308 -13.12 5.89 9.85
N ASN A 309 -13.35 4.59 10.06
CA ASN A 309 -14.66 4.01 9.81
C ASN A 309 -15.41 3.64 11.11
N SER A 310 -16.73 3.40 10.98
CA SER A 310 -17.61 3.07 12.10
C SER A 310 -17.31 1.74 12.80
N GLY A 311 -16.57 0.83 12.15
CA GLY A 311 -16.18 -0.48 12.69
C GLY A 311 -14.78 -0.51 13.30
N GLY A 312 -14.16 0.65 13.52
CA GLY A 312 -12.80 0.75 14.04
C GLY A 312 -12.69 0.48 15.54
N ILE A 313 -11.43 0.24 16.00
CA ILE A 313 -11.10 -0.03 17.42
C ILE A 313 -11.47 1.15 18.33
N VAL A 314 -11.20 2.37 17.87
CA VAL A 314 -11.58 3.60 18.56
C VAL A 314 -13.02 3.91 18.21
N SER A 315 -13.89 3.97 19.23
CA SER A 315 -15.30 4.28 19.00
C SER A 315 -15.50 5.70 18.49
N HIS A 316 -16.59 5.92 17.72
CA HIS A 316 -16.94 7.27 17.23
C HIS A 316 -17.02 8.30 18.35
N MET A 317 -17.61 7.93 19.49
CA MET A 317 -17.73 8.81 20.65
C MET A 317 -16.36 9.18 21.24
N ASN A 318 -15.46 8.21 21.38
CA ASN A 318 -14.12 8.46 21.93
C ASN A 318 -13.26 9.26 20.96
N MET A 319 -13.37 8.97 19.64
CA MET A 319 -12.74 9.76 18.58
C MET A 319 -13.13 11.23 18.70
N LYS A 320 -14.43 11.50 18.76
CA LYS A 320 -14.97 12.86 18.92
C LYS A 320 -14.41 13.54 20.18
N LYS A 321 -14.48 12.86 21.33
CA LYS A 321 -13.95 13.39 22.59
C LYS A 321 -12.45 13.74 22.53
N ILE A 322 -11.66 12.89 21.87
CA ILE A 322 -10.22 13.15 21.70
C ILE A 322 -9.99 14.39 20.87
N LEU A 323 -10.61 14.45 19.68
CA LEU A 323 -10.37 15.53 18.72
C LEU A 323 -10.86 16.90 19.25
N GLU A 324 -12.04 16.98 19.90
CA GLU A 324 -12.59 18.21 20.43
C GLU A 324 -11.74 18.86 21.55
N LYS A 325 -10.83 18.12 22.18
CA LYS A 325 -9.87 18.69 23.15
C LYS A 325 -8.90 19.68 22.48
N TYR A 326 -8.55 19.40 21.21
CA TYR A 326 -7.45 20.07 20.51
C TYR A 326 -7.88 21.14 19.51
N GLY A 327 -9.19 21.30 19.24
CA GLY A 327 -9.63 22.30 18.28
C GLY A 327 -11.11 22.26 17.96
N THR A 328 -11.47 22.92 16.87
CA THR A 328 -12.81 22.91 16.28
C THR A 328 -12.92 21.76 15.30
N LEU A 329 -13.93 20.92 15.46
CA LEU A 329 -14.12 19.69 14.73
C LEU A 329 -15.29 19.77 13.75
N GLU A 330 -15.04 19.45 12.49
CA GLU A 330 -16.03 19.17 11.47
C GLU A 330 -16.05 17.67 11.15
N ILE A 331 -17.23 17.05 11.08
CA ILE A 331 -17.39 15.63 10.76
C ILE A 331 -18.05 15.50 9.40
N ILE A 332 -17.38 14.88 8.45
CA ILE A 332 -17.85 14.69 7.08
C ILE A 332 -18.19 13.21 6.90
N TYR A 333 -19.45 12.92 6.66
CA TYR A 333 -19.98 11.56 6.45
C TYR A 333 -19.88 11.19 4.99
N VAL A 334 -19.30 10.03 4.68
CA VAL A 334 -19.26 9.52 3.32
C VAL A 334 -19.92 8.13 3.30
N PRO A 335 -21.09 8.00 2.67
CA PRO A 335 -21.73 6.71 2.48
C PRO A 335 -20.79 5.79 1.69
N HIS A 336 -20.29 4.73 2.30
CA HIS A 336 -19.35 3.83 1.66
C HIS A 336 -19.87 2.39 1.65
N LYS A 337 -20.15 1.86 0.43
CA LYS A 337 -20.37 0.43 0.27
C LYS A 337 -19.05 -0.31 0.43
N THR A 338 -19.06 -1.35 1.27
CA THR A 338 -17.89 -2.18 1.56
C THR A 338 -17.11 -2.53 0.29
N TYR A 339 -15.82 -2.25 0.30
CA TYR A 339 -14.95 -2.47 -0.84
C TYR A 339 -14.77 -3.96 -1.13
N ASN A 340 -15.02 -4.37 -2.37
CA ASN A 340 -14.48 -5.61 -2.90
C ASN A 340 -13.07 -5.30 -3.43
N ARG A 341 -12.02 -5.82 -2.76
CA ARG A 341 -10.61 -5.58 -3.07
C ARG A 341 -10.22 -5.95 -4.49
N LEU A 342 -10.90 -6.94 -5.05
CA LEU A 342 -10.67 -7.45 -6.40
C LEU A 342 -11.62 -6.83 -7.44
N LYS A 343 -12.39 -5.79 -7.09
CA LYS A 343 -13.29 -5.15 -8.05
C LYS A 343 -12.51 -4.55 -9.22
N GLY A 344 -12.79 -5.01 -10.42
CA GLY A 344 -12.12 -4.60 -11.65
C GLY A 344 -10.91 -5.45 -12.05
N ILE A 345 -10.49 -6.40 -11.17
CA ILE A 345 -9.42 -7.37 -11.44
C ILE A 345 -9.86 -8.83 -11.26
N SER A 346 -11.03 -9.06 -10.65
CA SER A 346 -11.68 -10.38 -10.52
C SER A 346 -13.16 -10.28 -10.85
N GLU A 347 -13.70 -11.31 -11.47
CA GLU A 347 -15.12 -11.45 -11.77
C GLU A 347 -15.94 -11.86 -10.53
N TYR A 348 -15.29 -12.11 -9.39
CA TYR A 348 -15.96 -12.52 -8.16
C TYR A 348 -16.95 -11.46 -7.67
N LYS A 349 -18.23 -11.86 -7.54
CA LYS A 349 -19.29 -11.08 -6.92
C LYS A 349 -19.67 -11.68 -5.57
N ARG A 350 -19.73 -10.84 -4.53
CA ARG A 350 -20.14 -11.29 -3.19
C ARG A 350 -21.65 -11.58 -3.19
N GLU A 351 -22.05 -12.74 -2.69
CA GLU A 351 -23.46 -13.20 -2.65
C GLU A 351 -24.30 -12.42 -1.63
N LYS A 352 -23.70 -11.94 -0.53
CA LYS A 352 -24.39 -11.14 0.50
C LYS A 352 -23.74 -9.76 0.63
N PRO A 353 -24.51 -8.66 0.59
CA PRO A 353 -23.97 -7.35 0.96
C PRO A 353 -23.56 -7.39 2.44
N LYS A 354 -22.39 -6.86 2.76
CA LYS A 354 -22.04 -6.55 4.16
C LYS A 354 -22.87 -5.35 4.60
N GLU A 355 -23.06 -5.23 5.92
CA GLU A 355 -23.59 -4.03 6.55
C GLU A 355 -22.90 -2.78 5.99
N GLU A 356 -23.62 -1.70 5.81
CA GLU A 356 -23.07 -0.43 5.36
C GLU A 356 -22.10 0.08 6.45
N ILE A 357 -20.82 0.04 6.12
CA ILE A 357 -19.82 0.68 6.95
C ILE A 357 -19.77 2.14 6.49
N GLN A 358 -19.95 3.07 7.41
CA GLN A 358 -19.78 4.48 7.16
C GLN A 358 -18.32 4.85 7.31
N GLU A 359 -17.76 5.53 6.34
CA GLU A 359 -16.46 6.17 6.42
C GLU A 359 -16.66 7.60 6.89
N TYR A 360 -15.81 8.05 7.81
CA TYR A 360 -15.83 9.40 8.36
C TYR A 360 -14.53 10.10 8.01
N PHE A 361 -14.64 11.34 7.57
CA PHE A 361 -13.53 12.28 7.61
C PHE A 361 -13.76 13.26 8.75
N TRP A 362 -12.78 13.31 9.64
CA TRP A 362 -12.75 14.20 10.78
C TRP A 362 -11.77 15.31 10.47
N LEU A 363 -12.28 16.52 10.17
CA LEU A 363 -11.47 17.68 9.92
C LEU A 363 -11.38 18.50 11.22
N LEU A 364 -10.21 18.48 11.82
CA LEU A 364 -9.88 19.24 13.01
C LEU A 364 -9.08 20.49 12.63
N GLN A 365 -9.59 21.67 12.95
CA GLN A 365 -8.80 22.88 12.98
C GLN A 365 -8.25 23.07 14.40
N LYS A 366 -6.94 22.92 14.55
CA LYS A 366 -6.28 22.98 15.87
C LYS A 366 -6.37 24.38 16.46
N LYS A 367 -6.46 24.45 17.78
CA LYS A 367 -6.27 25.70 18.54
C LYS A 367 -4.82 26.14 18.40
N SER A 368 -4.61 27.43 18.15
CA SER A 368 -3.30 28.10 18.19
C SER A 368 -2.67 27.97 19.54
#